data_4fec5efe427a53b92a143d0d7da1ca17
#
_entry.id   4fec5efe427a53b92a143d0d7da1ca17
#
_cell.length_a   1.000
_cell.length_b   1.000
_cell.length_c   1.000
_cell.angle_alpha   90.00
_cell.angle_beta   90.00
_cell.angle_gamma   90.00
#
_symmetry.space_group_name_H-M   'P 1'
#
loop_
_entity.id
_entity.type
_entity.pdbx_description
1 polymer ?
#
loop_
_entity_poly.entity_id
_entity_poly.type
_entity_poly.pdbx_seq_one_letter_code
_entity_poly.pdbx_strand_id
1 'polypeptide(L)'
;MKEGEHKKYGPDRNFRRRLLLFLGGVLGGWTGMAAQSACLVESSADFQAAALQEERSFLDTLSVRLEKGDVAGAVNYGNFVLQQDSTEAGKAVKAYEIAVELGQKDAYVEAASFCKKALSYDIFFGKAHLLLARLYAAHPCWTEERALNQCTYYLVLDNLIRAKQLDVALEKESDELLALYSKKLPTRKDLFMLGYTTGDRVHIGGWIGESIIIR
;
A
#
# COMPACT_ATOMS: atom_id res chain seq x y z
N MET A 1 2.00 43.19 -8.63
CA MET A 1 3.16 42.44 -9.10
C MET A 1 4.01 42.07 -7.88
N LYS A 2 3.92 40.83 -7.41
CA LYS A 2 4.91 40.17 -6.54
C LYS A 2 4.81 38.69 -6.85
N GLU A 3 5.85 38.19 -7.49
CA GLU A 3 6.03 36.77 -7.79
C GLU A 3 6.22 35.98 -6.50
N GLY A 4 5.46 34.90 -6.34
CA GLY A 4 5.61 33.96 -5.24
C GLY A 4 6.48 32.79 -5.68
N GLU A 5 7.66 32.67 -5.08
CA GLU A 5 8.60 31.58 -5.28
C GLU A 5 8.01 30.24 -4.84
N HIS A 6 7.88 29.33 -5.78
CA HIS A 6 7.63 27.91 -5.51
C HIS A 6 8.91 27.26 -4.96
N LYS A 7 9.00 27.03 -3.65
CA LYS A 7 10.02 26.17 -3.04
C LYS A 7 9.74 24.70 -3.41
N LYS A 8 10.59 24.17 -4.29
CA LYS A 8 10.70 22.71 -4.52
C LYS A 8 11.28 22.05 -3.29
N TYR A 9 10.50 21.24 -2.60
CA TYR A 9 10.99 20.29 -1.59
C TYR A 9 11.57 19.08 -2.33
N GLY A 10 12.88 19.04 -2.51
CA GLY A 10 13.62 17.85 -2.89
C GLY A 10 13.97 17.04 -1.62
N PRO A 11 14.16 15.69 -1.74
CA PRO A 11 14.53 14.87 -0.60
C PRO A 11 15.86 15.32 -0.02
N ASP A 12 15.84 15.65 1.27
CA ASP A 12 16.98 16.16 2.01
C ASP A 12 18.09 15.10 2.12
N ARG A 13 19.13 15.23 1.30
CA ARG A 13 20.33 14.39 1.31
C ARG A 13 21.17 14.53 2.59
N ASN A 14 20.80 15.41 3.50
CA ASN A 14 21.54 15.68 4.72
C ASN A 14 21.11 14.84 5.93
N PHE A 15 20.01 14.10 5.83
CA PHE A 15 19.58 13.23 6.94
C PHE A 15 20.56 12.09 7.22
N ARG A 16 21.30 11.62 6.19
CA ARG A 16 22.34 10.58 6.36
C ARG A 16 23.66 11.09 6.92
N ARG A 17 23.88 12.40 6.97
CA ARG A 17 25.16 12.99 7.45
C ARG A 17 25.14 13.43 8.91
N ARG A 18 23.99 13.55 9.56
CA ARG A 18 23.90 14.04 10.96
C ARG A 18 24.05 12.95 12.03
N LEU A 19 24.13 11.68 11.67
CA LEU A 19 24.37 10.59 12.63
C LEU A 19 25.87 10.24 12.83
N LEU A 20 26.79 10.98 12.20
CA LEU A 20 28.23 10.68 12.20
C LEU A 20 29.11 11.72 12.92
N LEU A 21 28.54 12.64 13.70
CA LEU A 21 29.33 13.70 14.37
C LEU A 21 29.08 13.80 15.88
N PHE A 22 29.11 12.70 16.59
CA PHE A 22 29.32 12.72 18.05
C PHE A 22 30.16 11.51 18.43
N LEU A 23 31.47 11.63 18.35
CA LEU A 23 32.51 11.00 19.18
C LEU A 23 33.87 11.41 18.60
N GLY A 24 34.30 12.60 18.94
CA GLY A 24 35.64 13.06 18.71
C GLY A 24 36.28 13.45 20.03
N GLY A 25 37.27 12.71 20.40
CA GLY A 25 38.12 13.11 21.52
C GLY A 25 39.16 12.07 21.87
N VAL A 26 40.43 12.47 21.61
CA VAL A 26 41.68 12.09 22.29
C VAL A 26 42.49 10.91 21.72
N LEU A 27 43.54 11.31 20.96
CA LEU A 27 44.92 10.83 20.84
C LEU A 27 45.26 9.40 21.30
N GLY A 28 45.69 8.56 20.37
CA GLY A 28 46.44 7.33 20.66
C GLY A 28 46.45 6.32 19.53
N GLY A 29 47.52 6.21 18.77
CA GLY A 29 47.93 4.98 18.13
C GLY A 29 47.34 4.64 16.74
N TRP A 30 48.12 4.79 15.72
CA TRP A 30 47.86 4.59 14.28
C TRP A 30 47.76 3.12 13.81
N THR A 31 47.25 2.19 14.63
CA THR A 31 47.10 0.78 14.22
C THR A 31 45.70 0.19 14.43
N GLY A 32 44.71 0.98 14.85
CA GLY A 32 43.33 0.49 15.17
C GLY A 32 42.23 0.84 14.16
N MET A 33 42.50 1.67 13.13
CA MET A 33 41.43 2.23 12.29
C MET A 33 40.81 1.25 11.27
N ALA A 34 41.49 0.17 10.90
CA ALA A 34 40.97 -0.78 9.95
C ALA A 34 39.98 -1.80 10.62
N ALA A 35 40.21 -2.11 11.89
CA ALA A 35 39.37 -3.08 12.60
C ALA A 35 38.01 -2.50 13.06
N GLN A 36 37.94 -1.20 13.39
CA GLN A 36 36.70 -0.55 13.81
C GLN A 36 35.74 -0.29 12.67
N SER A 37 36.22 0.00 11.46
CA SER A 37 35.34 0.15 10.28
C SER A 37 34.78 -1.18 9.80
N ALA A 38 35.53 -2.27 9.90
CA ALA A 38 35.06 -3.62 9.59
C ALA A 38 33.95 -4.07 10.57
N CYS A 39 34.14 -3.85 11.87
CA CYS A 39 33.16 -4.21 12.89
C CYS A 39 31.83 -3.45 12.78
N LEU A 40 31.86 -2.17 12.36
CA LEU A 40 30.64 -1.37 12.14
C LEU A 40 29.89 -1.77 10.86
N VAL A 41 30.61 -2.23 9.85
CA VAL A 41 30.01 -2.74 8.59
C VAL A 41 29.40 -4.11 8.81
N GLU A 42 30.08 -5.02 9.53
CA GLU A 42 29.53 -6.33 9.92
C GLU A 42 28.27 -6.18 10.80
N SER A 43 28.28 -5.29 11.78
CA SER A 43 27.12 -5.00 12.64
C SER A 43 25.93 -4.45 11.86
N SER A 44 26.13 -3.67 10.81
CA SER A 44 25.03 -3.17 9.97
C SER A 44 24.47 -4.23 9.03
N ALA A 45 25.32 -5.13 8.53
CA ALA A 45 24.90 -6.26 7.70
C ALA A 45 24.13 -7.32 8.52
N ASP A 46 24.59 -7.61 9.73
CA ASP A 46 23.95 -8.52 10.66
C ASP A 46 22.58 -7.97 11.11
N PHE A 47 22.47 -6.68 11.36
CA PHE A 47 21.20 -6.03 11.71
C PHE A 47 20.22 -6.05 10.54
N GLN A 48 20.68 -5.81 9.30
CA GLN A 48 19.85 -5.92 8.12
C GLN A 48 19.44 -7.37 7.84
N ALA A 49 20.33 -8.33 8.03
CA ALA A 49 20.02 -9.75 7.89
C ALA A 49 18.98 -10.21 8.92
N ALA A 50 19.11 -9.79 10.18
CA ALA A 50 18.14 -10.07 11.23
C ALA A 50 16.77 -9.46 10.94
N ALA A 51 16.70 -8.22 10.47
CA ALA A 51 15.45 -7.57 10.09
C ALA A 51 14.76 -8.27 8.92
N LEU A 52 15.51 -8.69 7.88
CA LEU A 52 14.98 -9.47 6.76
C LEU A 52 14.52 -10.87 7.18
N GLN A 53 15.14 -11.44 8.19
CA GLN A 53 14.76 -12.75 8.72
C GLN A 53 13.51 -12.68 9.59
N GLU A 54 13.32 -11.59 10.31
CA GLU A 54 12.10 -11.31 11.07
C GLU A 54 10.91 -11.02 10.14
N GLU A 55 11.11 -10.27 9.06
CA GLU A 55 10.10 -10.04 8.02
C GLU A 55 9.65 -11.33 7.34
N ARG A 56 10.57 -12.21 6.95
CA ARG A 56 10.24 -13.52 6.38
C ARG A 56 9.46 -14.39 7.37
N SER A 57 9.84 -14.38 8.63
CA SER A 57 9.24 -15.22 9.68
C SER A 57 7.75 -14.92 9.89
N PHE A 58 7.30 -13.66 9.81
CA PHE A 58 5.88 -13.37 10.00
C PHE A 58 5.04 -13.75 8.77
N LEU A 59 5.57 -13.53 7.55
CA LEU A 59 4.89 -13.94 6.32
C LEU A 59 4.77 -15.47 6.23
N ASP A 60 5.80 -16.22 6.62
CA ASP A 60 5.74 -17.68 6.69
C ASP A 60 4.65 -18.17 7.64
N THR A 61 4.55 -17.54 8.82
CA THR A 61 3.51 -17.88 9.80
C THR A 61 2.12 -17.55 9.29
N LEU A 62 1.96 -16.41 8.59
CA LEU A 62 0.71 -15.99 7.96
C LEU A 62 0.30 -16.99 6.87
N SER A 63 1.24 -17.32 5.97
CA SER A 63 1.05 -18.24 4.85
C SER A 63 0.61 -19.62 5.33
N VAL A 64 1.26 -20.18 6.35
CA VAL A 64 0.88 -21.49 6.95
C VAL A 64 -0.55 -21.49 7.49
N ARG A 65 -1.01 -20.38 8.10
CA ARG A 65 -2.41 -20.26 8.57
C ARG A 65 -3.38 -20.24 7.39
N LEU A 66 -3.06 -19.46 6.37
CA LEU A 66 -3.88 -19.33 5.16
C LEU A 66 -3.96 -20.65 4.38
N GLU A 67 -2.87 -21.44 4.32
CA GLU A 67 -2.86 -22.78 3.72
C GLU A 67 -3.77 -23.77 4.45
N LYS A 68 -3.95 -23.58 5.75
CA LYS A 68 -4.91 -24.36 6.56
C LYS A 68 -6.36 -23.85 6.46
N GLY A 69 -6.60 -22.78 5.70
CA GLY A 69 -7.90 -22.13 5.60
C GLY A 69 -8.28 -21.28 6.83
N ASP A 70 -7.34 -21.05 7.77
CA ASP A 70 -7.56 -20.24 8.96
C ASP A 70 -7.40 -18.74 8.66
N VAL A 71 -8.31 -18.19 7.85
CA VAL A 71 -8.31 -16.77 7.49
C VAL A 71 -8.48 -15.88 8.73
N ALA A 72 -9.37 -16.25 9.65
CA ALA A 72 -9.59 -15.47 10.88
C ALA A 72 -8.33 -15.44 11.76
N GLY A 73 -7.65 -16.56 11.92
CA GLY A 73 -6.38 -16.64 12.64
C GLY A 73 -5.26 -15.85 11.96
N ALA A 74 -5.23 -15.85 10.61
CA ALA A 74 -4.29 -15.04 9.83
C ALA A 74 -4.54 -13.53 10.03
N VAL A 75 -5.79 -13.08 10.01
CA VAL A 75 -6.19 -11.69 10.28
C VAL A 75 -5.80 -11.26 11.69
N ASN A 76 -6.08 -12.09 12.69
CA ASN A 76 -5.72 -11.82 14.07
C ASN A 76 -4.20 -11.72 14.26
N TYR A 77 -3.47 -12.64 13.65
CA TYR A 77 -2.00 -12.62 13.67
C TYR A 77 -1.45 -11.38 12.94
N GLY A 78 -1.99 -11.03 11.77
CA GLY A 78 -1.61 -9.81 11.07
C GLY A 78 -1.83 -8.55 11.90
N ASN A 79 -2.96 -8.43 12.59
CA ASN A 79 -3.22 -7.31 13.49
C ASN A 79 -2.23 -7.26 14.66
N PHE A 80 -1.87 -8.42 15.22
CA PHE A 80 -0.85 -8.52 16.26
C PHE A 80 0.51 -8.01 15.77
N VAL A 81 0.95 -8.45 14.58
CA VAL A 81 2.21 -8.00 13.96
C VAL A 81 2.25 -6.48 13.77
N LEU A 82 1.14 -5.87 13.33
CA LEU A 82 1.06 -4.41 13.18
C LEU A 82 1.18 -3.67 14.51
N GLN A 83 0.70 -4.25 15.61
CA GLN A 83 0.83 -3.64 16.95
C GLN A 83 2.25 -3.68 17.50
N GLN A 84 3.08 -4.63 17.05
CA GLN A 84 4.48 -4.73 17.47
C GLN A 84 5.39 -3.72 16.78
N ASP A 85 4.99 -3.18 15.62
CA ASP A 85 5.78 -2.16 14.93
C ASP A 85 5.57 -0.78 15.58
N SER A 86 6.65 -0.09 15.87
CA SER A 86 6.63 1.23 16.49
C SER A 86 6.50 2.37 15.49
N THR A 87 6.65 2.09 14.18
CA THR A 87 6.68 3.11 13.13
C THR A 87 5.46 3.00 12.21
N GLU A 88 4.86 4.14 11.85
CA GLU A 88 3.75 4.15 10.91
C GLU A 88 4.17 3.63 9.52
N ALA A 89 5.37 3.97 9.07
CA ALA A 89 5.90 3.47 7.81
C ALA A 89 6.08 1.94 7.80
N GLY A 90 6.58 1.35 8.88
CA GLY A 90 6.70 -0.10 9.03
C GLY A 90 5.32 -0.77 9.07
N LYS A 91 4.36 -0.20 9.80
CA LYS A 91 2.96 -0.69 9.81
C LYS A 91 2.34 -0.65 8.42
N ALA A 92 2.58 0.42 7.62
CA ALA A 92 2.06 0.53 6.27
C ALA A 92 2.59 -0.59 5.36
N VAL A 93 3.90 -0.84 5.40
CA VAL A 93 4.54 -1.91 4.61
C VAL A 93 4.01 -3.28 5.03
N LYS A 94 4.03 -3.61 6.32
CA LYS A 94 3.52 -4.89 6.85
C LYS A 94 2.04 -5.11 6.54
N ALA A 95 1.22 -4.07 6.67
CA ALA A 95 -0.20 -4.16 6.31
C ALA A 95 -0.39 -4.45 4.82
N TYR A 96 0.41 -3.84 3.95
CA TYR A 96 0.40 -4.14 2.52
C TYR A 96 0.83 -5.58 2.22
N GLU A 97 1.89 -6.08 2.84
CA GLU A 97 2.37 -7.46 2.66
C GLU A 97 1.33 -8.49 3.11
N ILE A 98 0.69 -8.25 4.26
CA ILE A 98 -0.43 -9.07 4.73
C ILE A 98 -1.59 -9.05 3.72
N ALA A 99 -1.89 -7.87 3.14
CA ALA A 99 -2.94 -7.75 2.13
C ALA A 99 -2.62 -8.54 0.86
N VAL A 100 -1.36 -8.57 0.44
CA VAL A 100 -0.90 -9.37 -0.71
C VAL A 100 -1.12 -10.86 -0.46
N GLU A 101 -0.67 -11.37 0.70
CA GLU A 101 -0.84 -12.79 1.06
C GLU A 101 -2.32 -13.21 1.15
N LEU A 102 -3.15 -12.38 1.78
CA LEU A 102 -4.61 -12.61 1.85
C LEU A 102 -5.25 -12.61 0.45
N GLY A 103 -4.84 -11.67 -0.40
CA GLY A 103 -5.35 -11.57 -1.77
C GLY A 103 -4.99 -12.78 -2.64
N GLN A 104 -3.80 -13.38 -2.46
CA GLN A 104 -3.36 -14.59 -3.17
C GLN A 104 -4.17 -15.84 -2.76
N LYS A 105 -4.80 -15.81 -1.61
CA LYS A 105 -5.64 -16.91 -1.08
C LYS A 105 -7.15 -16.61 -1.18
N ASP A 106 -7.53 -15.71 -2.09
CA ASP A 106 -8.93 -15.29 -2.34
C ASP A 106 -9.67 -14.69 -1.13
N ALA A 107 -8.96 -14.35 -0.06
CA ALA A 107 -9.50 -13.63 1.09
C ALA A 107 -9.55 -12.10 0.79
N TYR A 108 -10.27 -11.73 -0.28
CA TYR A 108 -10.25 -10.38 -0.86
C TYR A 108 -10.86 -9.32 0.06
N VAL A 109 -11.82 -9.66 0.91
CA VAL A 109 -12.44 -8.73 1.88
C VAL A 109 -11.42 -8.30 2.93
N GLU A 110 -10.73 -9.26 3.50
CA GLU A 110 -9.68 -9.09 4.49
C GLU A 110 -8.47 -8.39 3.87
N ALA A 111 -8.09 -8.79 2.65
CA ALA A 111 -7.02 -8.14 1.88
C ALA A 111 -7.29 -6.65 1.68
N ALA A 112 -8.51 -6.29 1.24
CA ALA A 112 -8.90 -4.88 1.08
C ALA A 112 -8.90 -4.12 2.41
N SER A 113 -9.32 -4.77 3.51
CA SER A 113 -9.25 -4.18 4.85
C SER A 113 -7.80 -3.83 5.23
N PHE A 114 -6.84 -4.74 4.97
CA PHE A 114 -5.42 -4.47 5.23
C PHE A 114 -4.82 -3.45 4.26
N CYS A 115 -5.24 -3.38 2.99
CA CYS A 115 -4.88 -2.27 2.09
C CYS A 115 -5.35 -0.92 2.66
N LYS A 116 -6.58 -0.84 3.15
CA LYS A 116 -7.11 0.39 3.78
C LYS A 116 -6.35 0.75 5.05
N LYS A 117 -5.91 -0.24 5.85
CA LYS A 117 -5.01 0.00 7.00
C LYS A 117 -3.65 0.52 6.53
N ALA A 118 -3.04 -0.06 5.50
CA ALA A 118 -1.78 0.44 4.94
C ALA A 118 -1.91 1.91 4.54
N LEU A 119 -3.00 2.28 3.86
CA LEU A 119 -3.30 3.66 3.47
C LEU A 119 -3.64 4.59 4.64
N SER A 120 -4.11 4.07 5.78
CA SER A 120 -4.32 4.87 6.98
C SER A 120 -3.01 5.21 7.69
N TYR A 121 -1.97 4.39 7.55
CA TYR A 121 -0.63 4.64 8.06
C TYR A 121 0.21 5.47 7.10
N ASP A 122 0.06 5.25 5.78
CA ASP A 122 0.72 6.03 4.73
C ASP A 122 -0.23 6.23 3.54
N ILE A 123 -0.81 7.43 3.46
CA ILE A 123 -1.74 7.83 2.39
C ILE A 123 -1.06 7.93 1.00
N PHE A 124 0.27 7.98 0.97
CA PHE A 124 1.07 8.08 -0.26
C PHE A 124 1.58 6.73 -0.75
N PHE A 125 1.11 5.62 -0.17
CA PHE A 125 1.57 4.30 -0.52
C PHE A 125 0.92 3.80 -1.84
N GLY A 126 1.51 4.16 -2.99
CA GLY A 126 1.00 3.87 -4.33
C GLY A 126 0.70 2.38 -4.59
N LYS A 127 1.54 1.47 -4.09
CA LYS A 127 1.33 0.01 -4.23
C LYS A 127 0.05 -0.48 -3.56
N ALA A 128 -0.34 0.10 -2.42
CA ALA A 128 -1.58 -0.25 -1.73
C ALA A 128 -2.81 0.19 -2.53
N HIS A 129 -2.76 1.34 -3.20
CA HIS A 129 -3.80 1.78 -4.13
C HIS A 129 -3.92 0.84 -5.34
N LEU A 130 -2.80 0.41 -5.93
CA LEU A 130 -2.80 -0.53 -7.06
C LEU A 130 -3.44 -1.87 -6.67
N LEU A 131 -3.05 -2.42 -5.51
CA LEU A 131 -3.61 -3.69 -5.00
C LEU A 131 -5.11 -3.55 -4.72
N LEU A 132 -5.54 -2.46 -4.09
CA LEU A 132 -6.96 -2.21 -3.80
C LEU A 132 -7.78 -2.12 -5.10
N ALA A 133 -7.26 -1.47 -6.14
CA ALA A 133 -7.89 -1.42 -7.45
C ALA A 133 -8.06 -2.83 -8.06
N ARG A 134 -7.05 -3.68 -7.95
CA ARG A 134 -7.10 -5.07 -8.44
C ARG A 134 -8.14 -5.90 -7.69
N LEU A 135 -8.21 -5.77 -6.35
CA LEU A 135 -9.21 -6.47 -5.53
C LEU A 135 -10.64 -6.07 -5.91
N TYR A 136 -10.91 -4.77 -6.06
CA TYR A 136 -12.20 -4.27 -6.50
C TYR A 136 -12.56 -4.73 -7.92
N ALA A 137 -11.59 -4.75 -8.83
CA ALA A 137 -11.79 -5.19 -10.20
C ALA A 137 -12.05 -6.70 -10.33
N ALA A 138 -11.46 -7.51 -9.44
CA ALA A 138 -11.66 -8.95 -9.40
C ALA A 138 -13.04 -9.33 -8.85
N HIS A 139 -13.58 -8.56 -7.88
CA HIS A 139 -14.83 -8.84 -7.19
C HIS A 139 -15.78 -7.62 -7.18
N PRO A 140 -16.21 -7.13 -8.37
CA PRO A 140 -17.00 -5.90 -8.48
C PRO A 140 -18.46 -6.06 -8.08
N CYS A 141 -18.96 -7.30 -7.93
CA CYS A 141 -20.37 -7.57 -7.74
C CYS A 141 -20.79 -7.41 -6.27
N TRP A 142 -21.84 -6.62 -6.03
CA TRP A 142 -22.42 -6.36 -4.72
C TRP A 142 -23.96 -6.32 -4.74
N THR A 143 -24.56 -6.35 -5.93
CA THR A 143 -26.00 -6.35 -6.17
C THR A 143 -26.33 -7.23 -7.37
N GLU A 144 -27.60 -7.52 -7.61
CA GLU A 144 -28.07 -8.21 -8.82
C GLU A 144 -28.05 -7.28 -10.05
N GLU A 145 -28.09 -5.96 -9.85
CA GLU A 145 -28.15 -4.98 -10.90
C GLU A 145 -26.76 -4.77 -11.56
N ARG A 146 -26.64 -5.17 -12.82
CA ARG A 146 -25.36 -5.13 -13.56
C ARG A 146 -24.76 -3.73 -13.64
N ALA A 147 -25.58 -2.71 -13.95
CA ALA A 147 -25.08 -1.35 -14.13
C ALA A 147 -24.53 -0.78 -12.81
N LEU A 148 -25.16 -1.12 -11.67
CA LEU A 148 -24.67 -0.74 -10.35
C LEU A 148 -23.36 -1.46 -10.00
N ASN A 149 -23.23 -2.74 -10.34
CA ASN A 149 -21.96 -3.45 -10.16
C ASN A 149 -20.84 -2.83 -10.99
N GLN A 150 -21.13 -2.35 -12.20
CA GLN A 150 -20.18 -1.64 -13.04
C GLN A 150 -19.73 -0.29 -12.42
N CYS A 151 -20.51 0.30 -11.52
CA CYS A 151 -20.10 1.50 -10.79
C CYS A 151 -18.87 1.26 -9.90
N THR A 152 -18.57 0.03 -9.51
CA THR A 152 -17.33 -0.32 -8.79
C THR A 152 -16.09 0.07 -9.59
N TYR A 153 -16.16 0.06 -10.92
CA TYR A 153 -15.02 0.46 -11.75
C TYR A 153 -14.64 1.94 -11.63
N TYR A 154 -15.52 2.82 -11.14
CA TYR A 154 -15.10 4.18 -10.78
C TYR A 154 -14.07 4.18 -9.65
N LEU A 155 -14.27 3.35 -8.60
CA LEU A 155 -13.28 3.18 -7.52
C LEU A 155 -11.97 2.57 -8.02
N VAL A 156 -12.09 1.59 -8.94
CA VAL A 156 -10.90 0.97 -9.57
C VAL A 156 -10.07 2.04 -10.28
N LEU A 157 -10.71 2.86 -11.13
CA LEU A 157 -10.01 3.91 -11.88
C LEU A 157 -9.41 4.97 -10.95
N ASP A 158 -10.12 5.39 -9.90
CA ASP A 158 -9.63 6.38 -8.94
C ASP A 158 -8.37 5.88 -8.20
N ASN A 159 -8.37 4.61 -7.79
CA ASN A 159 -7.21 4.01 -7.14
C ASN A 159 -6.03 3.84 -8.11
N LEU A 160 -6.26 3.46 -9.38
CA LEU A 160 -5.20 3.37 -10.39
C LEU A 160 -4.58 4.74 -10.70
N ILE A 161 -5.41 5.79 -10.80
CA ILE A 161 -4.93 7.16 -11.00
C ILE A 161 -4.05 7.59 -9.82
N ARG A 162 -4.46 7.30 -8.59
CA ARG A 162 -3.66 7.59 -7.40
C ARG A 162 -2.36 6.80 -7.38
N ALA A 163 -2.41 5.51 -7.69
CA ALA A 163 -1.21 4.66 -7.72
C ALA A 163 -0.11 5.24 -8.61
N LYS A 164 -0.43 5.61 -9.85
CA LYS A 164 0.55 6.18 -10.79
C LYS A 164 1.00 7.60 -10.43
N GLN A 165 0.16 8.39 -9.77
CA GLN A 165 0.54 9.72 -9.30
C GLN A 165 1.52 9.68 -8.13
N LEU A 166 1.43 8.64 -7.29
CA LEU A 166 2.23 8.48 -6.09
C LEU A 166 3.54 7.72 -6.34
N ASP A 167 3.54 6.80 -7.32
CA ASP A 167 4.72 5.99 -7.64
C ASP A 167 4.88 5.86 -9.16
N VAL A 168 5.89 6.53 -9.70
CA VAL A 168 6.22 6.52 -11.15
C VAL A 168 6.51 5.11 -11.66
N ALA A 169 7.03 4.21 -10.81
CA ALA A 169 7.28 2.83 -11.21
C ALA A 169 5.99 2.07 -11.55
N LEU A 170 4.84 2.54 -11.05
CA LEU A 170 3.53 1.95 -11.29
C LEU A 170 2.79 2.56 -12.49
N GLU A 171 3.36 3.59 -13.14
CA GLU A 171 2.69 4.35 -14.20
C GLU A 171 2.26 3.45 -15.35
N LYS A 172 3.19 2.70 -15.93
CA LYS A 172 2.93 1.83 -17.08
C LYS A 172 1.82 0.81 -16.79
N GLU A 173 1.92 0.11 -15.68
CA GLU A 173 0.95 -0.89 -15.27
C GLU A 173 -0.43 -0.26 -14.99
N SER A 174 -0.45 0.87 -14.29
CA SER A 174 -1.68 1.59 -14.01
C SER A 174 -2.37 2.07 -15.30
N ASP A 175 -1.62 2.55 -16.29
CA ASP A 175 -2.17 3.01 -17.57
C ASP A 175 -2.75 1.84 -18.39
N GLU A 176 -2.10 0.68 -18.41
CA GLU A 176 -2.62 -0.53 -19.02
C GLU A 176 -3.96 -0.96 -18.38
N LEU A 177 -4.03 -0.95 -17.06
CA LEU A 177 -5.25 -1.29 -16.31
C LEU A 177 -6.35 -0.22 -16.46
N LEU A 178 -5.99 1.08 -16.51
CA LEU A 178 -6.93 2.17 -16.79
C LEU A 178 -7.58 1.99 -18.17
N ALA A 179 -6.79 1.67 -19.19
CA ALA A 179 -7.31 1.42 -20.54
C ALA A 179 -8.24 0.19 -20.61
N LEU A 180 -7.97 -0.83 -19.80
CA LEU A 180 -8.80 -2.03 -19.69
C LEU A 180 -10.12 -1.75 -18.98
N TYR A 181 -10.06 -1.15 -17.76
CA TYR A 181 -11.21 -1.02 -16.89
C TYR A 181 -12.12 0.16 -17.24
N SER A 182 -11.63 1.20 -17.93
CA SER A 182 -12.48 2.27 -18.44
C SER A 182 -13.59 1.79 -19.38
N LYS A 183 -13.34 0.68 -20.10
CA LYS A 183 -14.34 0.04 -20.98
C LYS A 183 -15.43 -0.72 -20.22
N LYS A 184 -15.25 -0.94 -18.93
CA LYS A 184 -16.21 -1.67 -18.07
C LYS A 184 -17.15 -0.75 -17.31
N LEU A 185 -16.99 0.55 -17.42
CA LEU A 185 -17.90 1.53 -16.80
C LEU A 185 -19.33 1.34 -17.34
N PRO A 186 -20.35 1.63 -16.51
CA PRO A 186 -21.74 1.61 -16.96
C PRO A 186 -21.99 2.68 -18.01
N THR A 187 -22.91 2.43 -18.93
CA THR A 187 -23.32 3.47 -19.90
C THR A 187 -24.24 4.49 -19.20
N ARG A 188 -24.22 5.73 -19.70
CA ARG A 188 -25.14 6.77 -19.19
C ARG A 188 -26.61 6.36 -19.34
N LYS A 189 -26.94 5.62 -20.41
CA LYS A 189 -28.29 5.10 -20.64
C LYS A 189 -28.70 4.11 -19.55
N ASP A 190 -27.81 3.16 -19.20
CA ASP A 190 -28.12 2.15 -18.19
C ASP A 190 -28.33 2.79 -16.82
N LEU A 191 -27.49 3.76 -16.46
CA LEU A 191 -27.64 4.51 -15.21
C LEU A 191 -28.92 5.36 -15.19
N PHE A 192 -29.25 6.03 -16.30
CA PHE A 192 -30.46 6.80 -16.42
C PHE A 192 -31.74 5.95 -16.24
N MET A 193 -31.73 4.73 -16.78
CA MET A 193 -32.84 3.77 -16.59
C MET A 193 -33.05 3.37 -15.12
N LEU A 194 -31.99 3.48 -14.29
CA LEU A 194 -32.03 3.25 -12.84
C LEU A 194 -32.28 4.54 -12.04
N GLY A 195 -32.49 5.66 -12.70
CA GLY A 195 -32.77 6.94 -12.07
C GLY A 195 -31.54 7.74 -11.66
N TYR A 196 -30.35 7.36 -12.15
CA TYR A 196 -29.09 8.05 -11.83
C TYR A 196 -28.62 8.93 -13.00
N THR A 197 -28.01 10.08 -12.65
CA THR A 197 -27.41 11.03 -13.60
C THR A 197 -25.99 11.41 -13.19
N THR A 198 -25.27 12.07 -14.10
CA THR A 198 -23.94 12.62 -13.80
C THR A 198 -24.01 13.57 -12.60
N GLY A 199 -23.16 13.41 -11.62
CA GLY A 199 -23.12 14.15 -10.36
C GLY A 199 -23.79 13.43 -9.20
N ASP A 200 -24.61 12.41 -9.46
CA ASP A 200 -25.25 11.65 -8.39
C ASP A 200 -24.24 10.77 -7.65
N ARG A 201 -24.51 10.58 -6.36
CA ARG A 201 -23.73 9.72 -5.49
C ARG A 201 -24.34 8.31 -5.47
N VAL A 202 -23.52 7.30 -5.77
CA VAL A 202 -23.89 5.89 -5.61
C VAL A 202 -23.09 5.31 -4.46
N HIS A 203 -23.78 4.67 -3.52
CA HIS A 203 -23.13 3.88 -2.47
C HIS A 203 -22.95 2.44 -2.97
N ILE A 204 -21.70 2.01 -3.10
CA ILE A 204 -21.32 0.65 -3.45
C ILE A 204 -21.38 -0.19 -2.18
N GLY A 205 -22.36 -1.07 -2.12
CA GLY A 205 -22.66 -1.89 -0.94
C GLY A 205 -21.74 -3.09 -0.77
N GLY A 206 -22.24 -4.06 -0.02
CA GLY A 206 -21.53 -5.31 0.24
C GLY A 206 -20.22 -5.08 1.02
N TRP A 207 -19.18 -5.81 0.64
CA TRP A 207 -17.88 -5.77 1.29
C TRP A 207 -17.06 -4.51 0.97
N ILE A 208 -17.39 -3.77 -0.09
CA ILE A 208 -16.68 -2.56 -0.53
C ILE A 208 -16.99 -1.39 0.39
N GLY A 209 -18.29 -1.08 0.61
CA GLY A 209 -18.75 -0.07 1.57
C GLY A 209 -18.30 1.35 1.26
N GLU A 210 -18.10 1.71 -0.01
CA GLU A 210 -17.61 3.03 -0.42
C GLU A 210 -18.63 3.75 -1.31
N SER A 211 -18.49 5.06 -1.46
CA SER A 211 -19.37 5.87 -2.32
C SER A 211 -18.56 6.49 -3.45
N ILE A 212 -19.19 6.55 -4.64
CA ILE A 212 -18.64 7.21 -5.83
C ILE A 212 -19.57 8.33 -6.28
N ILE A 213 -19.05 9.19 -7.16
CA ILE A 213 -19.84 10.18 -7.91
C ILE A 213 -19.79 9.76 -9.38
N ILE A 214 -20.95 9.67 -10.01
CA ILE A 214 -21.09 9.37 -11.44
C ILE A 214 -20.54 10.53 -12.27
N ARG A 215 -19.69 10.22 -13.25
CA ARG A 215 -19.00 11.20 -14.12
C ARG A 215 -19.46 11.11 -15.55
#